data_c2a4213a3d764119746cbcfd92162501
#
_entry.id   c2a4213a3d764119746cbcfd92162501
#
_cell.length_a   1.000
_cell.length_b   1.000
_cell.length_c   1.000
_cell.angle_alpha   90.00
_cell.angle_beta   90.00
_cell.angle_gamma   90.00
#
_symmetry.space_group_name_H-M   'P 1'
#
loop_
_entity.id
_entity.type
_entity.pdbx_description
1 polymer ?
#
loop_
_entity_poly.entity_id
_entity_poly.type
_entity_poly.pdbx_seq_one_letter_code
_entity_poly.pdbx_strand_id
1 'polypeptide(L)'
;MITKLNFTDRTIKSYAIRKLTPKECFRLMGVRDNVIGTMQSSNAQAAERLPEWKGKGKPEDMAISASQQYKQAGNSIVVDVLAHIYEQLFYPAPPKPRPGDQLSLFDDLEDALPALPPIAANANKENIFLTTFSGYDSQLMAADVLREWHPDFRWTCKGWSDIDKYACQMHNLVFPQFADCALGDITKIDWHEVKSSLEGREVDLFTYSSPCQDISQAGKQMGLQEGSDTRSALLWRVADAVEVLRPKYLLQENVAALVSQKFMPDFQKWLDK
;
A
#
# COMPACT_ATOMS: atom_id res chain seq x y z
N MET A 1 3.66 -0.89 -36.05
CA MET A 1 3.81 0.53 -36.47
C MET A 1 2.48 1.19 -36.20
N ILE A 2 2.42 2.21 -35.40
CA ILE A 2 1.18 2.88 -35.04
C ILE A 2 1.20 4.27 -35.60
N THR A 3 0.11 4.62 -36.24
CA THR A 3 -0.07 5.88 -36.93
C THR A 3 -0.75 6.89 -35.98
N LYS A 4 -0.17 8.05 -35.78
CA LYS A 4 -0.69 9.13 -34.94
C LYS A 4 -1.27 10.22 -35.80
N LEU A 5 -2.45 10.70 -35.43
CA LEU A 5 -3.01 11.94 -35.98
C LEU A 5 -2.39 13.14 -35.28
N ASN A 6 -1.82 14.05 -36.06
CA ASN A 6 -1.46 15.34 -35.54
C ASN A 6 -2.67 16.28 -35.72
N PHE A 7 -3.25 16.69 -34.60
CA PHE A 7 -4.48 17.50 -34.59
C PHE A 7 -4.27 18.93 -35.03
N THR A 8 -3.03 19.42 -35.10
CA THR A 8 -2.72 20.80 -35.51
C THR A 8 -2.60 20.98 -37.01
N ASP A 9 -2.04 20.01 -37.72
CA ASP A 9 -1.78 20.11 -39.17
C ASP A 9 -2.43 19.01 -40.01
N ARG A 10 -3.23 18.11 -39.36
CA ARG A 10 -3.85 16.93 -39.95
C ARG A 10 -2.90 15.95 -40.65
N THR A 11 -1.60 16.06 -40.37
CA THR A 11 -0.63 15.11 -40.90
C THR A 11 -0.61 13.82 -40.09
N ILE A 12 -0.50 12.68 -40.79
CA ILE A 12 -0.34 11.39 -40.17
C ILE A 12 1.15 11.11 -40.04
N LYS A 13 1.63 11.05 -38.78
CA LYS A 13 3.00 10.62 -38.48
C LYS A 13 3.00 9.23 -37.96
N SER A 14 3.95 8.40 -38.36
CA SER A 14 4.13 7.07 -37.77
C SER A 14 4.79 7.19 -36.39
N TYR A 15 4.24 6.46 -35.42
CA TYR A 15 4.76 6.39 -34.05
C TYR A 15 5.09 4.97 -33.68
N ALA A 16 6.15 4.79 -32.92
CA ALA A 16 6.43 3.53 -32.26
C ALA A 16 5.74 3.53 -30.88
N ILE A 17 4.86 2.57 -30.64
CA ILE A 17 4.40 2.28 -29.29
C ILE A 17 5.47 1.43 -28.62
N ARG A 18 5.90 1.85 -27.42
CA ARG A 18 6.72 1.08 -26.52
C ARG A 18 5.98 0.83 -25.21
N LYS A 19 6.38 -0.20 -24.49
CA LYS A 19 5.96 -0.37 -23.10
C LYS A 19 6.62 0.70 -22.24
N LEU A 20 5.93 1.10 -21.18
CA LEU A 20 6.54 1.91 -20.13
C LEU A 20 7.69 1.12 -19.48
N THR A 21 8.72 1.82 -19.06
CA THR A 21 9.79 1.24 -18.25
C THR A 21 9.30 1.03 -16.81
N PRO A 22 9.92 0.16 -16.00
CA PRO A 22 9.59 0.05 -14.59
C PRO A 22 9.66 1.40 -13.86
N LYS A 23 10.64 2.24 -14.18
CA LYS A 23 10.78 3.60 -13.64
C LYS A 23 9.54 4.46 -13.90
N GLU A 24 9.05 4.43 -15.14
CA GLU A 24 7.84 5.18 -15.52
C GLU A 24 6.60 4.63 -14.80
N CYS A 25 6.51 3.31 -14.60
CA CYS A 25 5.43 2.70 -13.83
C CYS A 25 5.47 3.15 -12.36
N PHE A 26 6.63 3.14 -11.70
CA PHE A 26 6.76 3.64 -10.34
C PHE A 26 6.41 5.13 -10.22
N ARG A 27 6.79 5.96 -11.20
CA ARG A 27 6.38 7.38 -11.25
C ARG A 27 4.85 7.54 -11.34
N LEU A 28 4.18 6.70 -12.13
CA LEU A 28 2.71 6.70 -12.21
C LEU A 28 2.06 6.29 -10.88
N MET A 29 2.76 5.51 -10.06
CA MET A 29 2.34 5.15 -8.71
C MET A 29 2.71 6.22 -7.65
N GLY A 30 3.21 7.38 -8.05
CA GLY A 30 3.57 8.48 -7.14
C GLY A 30 4.88 8.27 -6.39
N VAL A 31 5.68 7.26 -6.76
CA VAL A 31 6.97 7.03 -6.11
C VAL A 31 7.95 8.14 -6.49
N ARG A 32 8.57 8.77 -5.49
CA ARG A 32 9.49 9.90 -5.68
C ARG A 32 10.77 9.45 -6.41
N ASP A 33 11.33 10.34 -7.25
CA ASP A 33 12.49 10.02 -8.11
C ASP A 33 13.75 9.63 -7.32
N ASN A 34 13.96 10.19 -6.13
CA ASN A 34 15.05 9.79 -5.24
C ASN A 34 14.90 8.35 -4.75
N VAL A 35 13.68 7.93 -4.41
CA VAL A 35 13.36 6.55 -4.00
C VAL A 35 13.58 5.60 -5.18
N ILE A 36 13.07 5.94 -6.36
CA ILE A 36 13.31 5.16 -7.60
C ILE A 36 14.81 5.07 -7.89
N GLY A 37 15.56 6.17 -7.69
CA GLY A 37 17.01 6.19 -7.83
C GLY A 37 17.69 5.17 -6.91
N THR A 38 17.28 5.10 -5.64
CA THR A 38 17.76 4.10 -4.67
C THR A 38 17.46 2.68 -5.13
N MET A 39 16.21 2.41 -5.52
CA MET A 39 15.79 1.09 -6.03
C MET A 39 16.62 0.65 -7.24
N GLN A 40 16.88 1.56 -8.17
CA GLN A 40 17.60 1.26 -9.41
C GLN A 40 19.10 1.10 -9.21
N SER A 41 19.75 1.96 -8.42
CA SER A 41 21.19 1.86 -8.13
C SER A 41 21.52 0.57 -7.37
N SER A 42 20.75 0.23 -6.36
CA SER A 42 20.91 -1.01 -5.61
C SER A 42 20.67 -2.24 -6.50
N ASN A 43 19.67 -2.17 -7.39
CA ASN A 43 19.41 -3.24 -8.35
C ASN A 43 20.54 -3.40 -9.38
N ALA A 44 21.13 -2.31 -9.85
CA ALA A 44 22.30 -2.36 -10.75
C ALA A 44 23.52 -3.00 -10.07
N GLN A 45 23.82 -2.62 -8.81
CA GLN A 45 24.88 -3.23 -8.01
C GLN A 45 24.65 -4.73 -7.78
N ALA A 46 23.41 -5.15 -7.50
CA ALA A 46 23.06 -6.56 -7.40
C ALA A 46 23.24 -7.30 -8.74
N ALA A 47 22.91 -6.68 -9.87
CA ALA A 47 23.05 -7.26 -11.20
C ALA A 47 24.54 -7.48 -11.56
N GLU A 48 25.44 -6.58 -11.16
CA GLU A 48 26.90 -6.74 -11.37
C GLU A 48 27.46 -7.94 -10.63
N ARG A 49 26.89 -8.29 -9.47
CA ARG A 49 27.28 -9.46 -8.66
C ARG A 49 26.69 -10.79 -9.15
N LEU A 50 25.66 -10.76 -10.00
CA LEU A 50 24.96 -11.95 -10.49
C LEU A 50 25.85 -13.04 -11.12
N PRO A 51 26.93 -12.72 -11.88
CA PRO A 51 27.81 -13.75 -12.43
C PRO A 51 28.46 -14.63 -11.36
N GLU A 52 28.76 -14.05 -10.20
CA GLU A 52 29.38 -14.75 -9.06
C GLU A 52 28.31 -15.43 -8.17
N TRP A 53 27.10 -14.90 -8.19
CA TRP A 53 26.04 -15.31 -7.28
C TRP A 53 25.42 -16.67 -7.61
N LYS A 54 25.15 -17.03 -8.85
CA LYS A 54 24.56 -18.29 -9.35
C LYS A 54 23.87 -19.18 -8.31
N GLY A 55 22.96 -18.61 -7.53
CA GLY A 55 22.10 -19.30 -6.56
C GLY A 55 22.72 -19.54 -5.18
N LYS A 56 23.84 -18.89 -4.82
CA LYS A 56 24.51 -19.03 -3.52
C LYS A 56 24.49 -17.76 -2.64
N GLY A 57 23.84 -16.68 -3.08
CA GLY A 57 23.74 -15.44 -2.32
C GLY A 57 22.48 -15.37 -1.45
N LYS A 58 22.42 -14.39 -0.56
CA LYS A 58 21.22 -14.08 0.19
C LYS A 58 20.18 -13.43 -0.73
N PRO A 59 18.87 -13.62 -0.48
CA PRO A 59 17.81 -12.99 -1.29
C PRO A 59 17.97 -11.48 -1.46
N GLU A 60 18.47 -10.79 -0.45
CA GLU A 60 18.73 -9.34 -0.45
C GLU A 60 19.79 -8.90 -1.47
N ASP A 61 20.65 -9.80 -1.92
CA ASP A 61 21.70 -9.51 -2.91
C ASP A 61 21.24 -9.73 -4.36
N MET A 62 20.01 -10.20 -4.58
CA MET A 62 19.50 -10.53 -5.91
C MET A 62 19.06 -9.29 -6.67
N ALA A 63 19.44 -9.20 -7.96
CA ALA A 63 18.85 -8.23 -8.85
C ALA A 63 17.36 -8.51 -9.08
N ILE A 64 16.52 -7.49 -8.89
CA ILE A 64 15.08 -7.56 -9.14
C ILE A 64 14.85 -7.34 -10.63
N SER A 65 14.37 -8.37 -11.34
CA SER A 65 14.13 -8.29 -12.77
C SER A 65 13.06 -7.24 -13.12
N ALA A 66 13.09 -6.71 -14.35
CA ALA A 66 12.09 -5.78 -14.83
C ALA A 66 10.66 -6.36 -14.69
N SER A 67 10.47 -7.66 -14.91
CA SER A 67 9.19 -8.33 -14.73
C SER A 67 8.68 -8.25 -13.28
N GLN A 68 9.56 -8.44 -12.31
CA GLN A 68 9.21 -8.30 -10.88
C GLN A 68 8.94 -6.84 -10.51
N GLN A 69 9.69 -5.89 -11.06
CA GLN A 69 9.44 -4.46 -10.85
C GLN A 69 8.08 -4.04 -11.41
N TYR A 70 7.68 -4.52 -12.60
CA TYR A 70 6.34 -4.29 -13.14
C TYR A 70 5.25 -4.88 -12.24
N LYS A 71 5.46 -6.12 -11.76
CA LYS A 71 4.53 -6.76 -10.82
C LYS A 71 4.38 -5.92 -9.55
N GLN A 72 5.48 -5.45 -8.97
CA GLN A 72 5.47 -4.63 -7.77
C GLN A 72 4.74 -3.30 -8.00
N ALA A 73 5.06 -2.58 -9.08
CA ALA A 73 4.36 -1.35 -9.42
C ALA A 73 2.85 -1.57 -9.63
N GLY A 74 2.47 -2.69 -10.31
CA GLY A 74 1.07 -3.01 -10.57
C GLY A 74 0.27 -3.48 -9.35
N ASN A 75 0.95 -3.99 -8.31
CA ASN A 75 0.32 -4.40 -7.05
C ASN A 75 0.32 -3.31 -5.99
N SER A 76 0.82 -2.12 -6.32
CA SER A 76 0.98 -1.02 -5.37
C SER A 76 -0.24 -0.10 -5.36
N ILE A 77 -0.35 0.70 -4.31
CA ILE A 77 -1.30 1.80 -4.21
C ILE A 77 -0.60 3.09 -4.61
N VAL A 78 -1.33 4.04 -5.23
CA VAL A 78 -0.78 5.35 -5.59
C VAL A 78 -0.43 6.14 -4.32
N VAL A 79 0.85 6.44 -4.14
CA VAL A 79 1.39 7.06 -2.92
C VAL A 79 0.71 8.38 -2.59
N ASP A 80 0.52 9.27 -3.57
CA ASP A 80 -0.10 10.57 -3.34
C ASP A 80 -1.58 10.46 -2.93
N VAL A 81 -2.31 9.46 -3.43
CA VAL A 81 -3.69 9.18 -3.00
C VAL A 81 -3.72 8.79 -1.52
N LEU A 82 -2.83 7.89 -1.11
CA LEU A 82 -2.71 7.50 0.30
C LEU A 82 -2.32 8.68 1.18
N ALA A 83 -1.38 9.51 0.73
CA ALA A 83 -0.94 10.68 1.49
C ALA A 83 -2.10 11.68 1.74
N HIS A 84 -2.96 11.91 0.73
CA HIS A 84 -4.17 12.72 0.93
C HIS A 84 -5.19 12.08 1.87
N ILE A 85 -5.35 10.76 1.83
CA ILE A 85 -6.19 10.06 2.81
C ILE A 85 -5.61 10.23 4.22
N TYR A 86 -4.29 10.06 4.39
CA TYR A 86 -3.64 10.28 5.69
C TYR A 86 -3.76 11.73 6.16
N GLU A 87 -3.66 12.68 5.24
CA GLU A 87 -3.87 14.10 5.57
C GLU A 87 -5.26 14.32 6.19
N GLN A 88 -6.31 13.72 5.61
CA GLN A 88 -7.65 13.81 6.16
C GLN A 88 -7.80 13.09 7.52
N LEU A 89 -7.07 12.01 7.75
CA LEU A 89 -7.10 11.28 9.02
C LEU A 89 -6.37 12.04 10.13
N PHE A 90 -5.19 12.61 9.85
CA PHE A 90 -4.32 13.22 10.85
C PHE A 90 -4.46 14.75 10.95
N TYR A 91 -4.89 15.41 9.88
CA TYR A 91 -5.11 16.85 9.78
C TYR A 91 -6.48 17.16 9.16
N PRO A 92 -7.59 16.70 9.78
CA PRO A 92 -8.90 16.91 9.19
C PRO A 92 -9.18 18.42 9.06
N ALA A 93 -9.32 18.87 7.81
CA ALA A 93 -9.76 20.23 7.56
C ALA A 93 -11.22 20.39 8.04
N PRO A 94 -11.58 21.51 8.67
CA PRO A 94 -12.99 21.79 8.91
C PRO A 94 -13.72 21.80 7.56
N PRO A 95 -14.94 21.24 7.48
CA PRO A 95 -15.71 21.20 6.25
C PRO A 95 -15.84 22.63 5.71
N LYS A 96 -15.22 22.90 4.56
CA LYS A 96 -15.41 24.18 3.89
C LYS A 96 -16.77 24.15 3.22
N PRO A 97 -17.68 25.08 3.57
CA PRO A 97 -18.89 25.27 2.77
C PRO A 97 -18.44 25.66 1.35
N ARG A 98 -18.74 24.85 0.38
CA ARG A 98 -18.43 25.09 -1.02
C ARG A 98 -19.53 25.91 -1.66
N PRO A 99 -19.27 27.14 -2.09
CA PRO A 99 -20.28 27.89 -2.83
C PRO A 99 -20.52 27.23 -4.19
N GLY A 100 -21.72 26.72 -4.43
CA GLY A 100 -22.13 26.18 -5.71
C GLY A 100 -21.72 24.73 -5.96
N ASP A 101 -21.65 23.93 -4.93
CA ASP A 101 -21.36 22.50 -5.05
C ASP A 101 -22.33 21.83 -6.03
N GLN A 102 -21.75 21.35 -7.13
CA GLN A 102 -22.30 20.22 -7.83
C GLN A 102 -22.41 19.09 -6.81
N LEU A 103 -23.63 18.62 -6.55
CA LEU A 103 -23.87 17.47 -5.66
C LEU A 103 -22.83 16.39 -5.93
N SER A 104 -21.95 16.16 -4.97
CA SER A 104 -20.96 15.10 -5.05
C SER A 104 -21.73 13.78 -5.03
N LEU A 105 -21.29 12.81 -5.81
CA LEU A 105 -21.85 11.46 -5.79
C LEU A 105 -21.79 10.83 -4.37
N PHE A 106 -21.17 11.49 -3.43
CA PHE A 106 -20.91 11.06 -2.04
C PHE A 106 -21.62 11.91 -0.98
N ASP A 107 -22.41 12.94 -1.37
CA ASP A 107 -23.10 13.81 -0.40
C ASP A 107 -24.08 13.02 0.47
N ASP A 108 -24.72 11.98 -0.09
CA ASP A 108 -25.62 11.08 0.66
C ASP A 108 -24.86 10.15 1.64
N LEU A 109 -23.52 10.01 1.48
CA LEU A 109 -22.67 9.22 2.36
C LEU A 109 -22.08 10.05 3.50
N GLU A 110 -21.92 11.37 3.33
CA GLU A 110 -21.43 12.25 4.41
C GLU A 110 -22.43 12.34 5.56
N ASP A 111 -23.72 12.30 5.28
CA ASP A 111 -24.78 12.28 6.31
C ASP A 111 -24.92 10.91 7.02
N ALA A 112 -24.38 9.84 6.43
CA ALA A 112 -24.48 8.48 6.97
C ALA A 112 -23.26 8.03 7.77
N LEU A 113 -22.12 8.67 7.62
CA LEU A 113 -20.91 8.35 8.38
C LEU A 113 -20.79 9.28 9.59
N PRO A 114 -20.68 8.73 10.81
CA PRO A 114 -20.36 9.57 11.96
C PRO A 114 -19.05 10.31 11.67
N ALA A 115 -19.04 11.63 11.86
CA ALA A 115 -17.84 12.44 11.77
C ALA A 115 -16.74 11.79 12.64
N LEU A 116 -15.69 11.30 12.01
CA LEU A 116 -14.55 10.75 12.75
C LEU A 116 -14.04 11.85 13.67
N PRO A 117 -13.88 11.58 14.96
CA PRO A 117 -13.36 12.59 15.85
C PRO A 117 -11.97 13.03 15.33
N PRO A 118 -11.73 14.35 15.21
CA PRO A 118 -10.42 14.82 14.79
C PRO A 118 -9.40 14.28 15.80
N ILE A 119 -8.42 13.51 15.33
CA ILE A 119 -7.25 13.31 16.14
C ILE A 119 -6.58 14.67 16.20
N ALA A 120 -6.63 15.30 17.36
CA ALA A 120 -5.76 16.43 17.61
C ALA A 120 -4.34 15.91 17.33
N ALA A 121 -3.75 16.36 16.23
CA ALA A 121 -2.36 16.09 15.94
C ALA A 121 -1.58 16.70 17.10
N ASN A 122 -1.18 15.83 18.07
CA ASN A 122 -0.23 16.23 19.06
C ASN A 122 1.08 16.42 18.30
N ALA A 123 1.45 17.66 18.01
CA ALA A 123 2.65 18.02 17.26
C ALA A 123 3.95 17.37 17.80
N ASN A 124 3.89 16.78 18.99
CA ASN A 124 4.99 16.06 19.63
C ASN A 124 4.77 14.54 19.72
N LYS A 125 3.65 14.00 19.22
CA LYS A 125 3.37 12.56 19.26
C LYS A 125 3.96 11.88 18.04
N GLU A 126 4.75 10.83 18.26
CA GLU A 126 5.15 9.92 17.20
C GLU A 126 4.01 8.93 16.90
N ASN A 127 3.48 8.96 15.68
CA ASN A 127 2.41 8.07 15.23
C ASN A 127 2.98 6.70 14.86
N ILE A 128 2.35 5.63 15.33
CA ILE A 128 2.77 4.26 15.10
C ILE A 128 1.98 3.67 13.93
N PHE A 129 2.72 3.23 12.91
CA PHE A 129 2.19 2.60 11.72
C PHE A 129 2.53 1.12 11.72
N LEU A 130 1.55 0.29 11.33
CA LEU A 130 1.74 -1.10 10.94
C LEU A 130 1.20 -1.30 9.52
N THR A 131 1.89 -2.12 8.74
CA THR A 131 1.46 -2.47 7.39
C THR A 131 1.48 -3.98 7.17
N THR A 132 0.50 -4.52 6.44
CA THR A 132 0.53 -5.93 6.03
C THR A 132 0.20 -6.04 4.54
N PHE A 133 0.71 -7.12 3.92
CA PHE A 133 0.77 -7.24 2.47
C PHE A 133 1.47 -6.04 1.85
N SER A 134 2.57 -5.65 2.52
CA SER A 134 3.20 -4.33 2.40
C SER A 134 3.80 -4.07 1.01
N GLY A 135 4.15 -5.12 0.27
CA GLY A 135 4.85 -4.94 -0.99
C GLY A 135 6.18 -4.22 -0.77
N TYR A 136 6.45 -3.18 -1.55
CA TYR A 136 7.56 -2.25 -1.31
C TYR A 136 7.17 -1.07 -0.41
N ASP A 137 5.99 -1.13 0.16
CA ASP A 137 5.42 -0.24 1.17
C ASP A 137 5.12 1.20 0.70
N SER A 138 4.26 1.31 -0.32
CA SER A 138 3.68 2.60 -0.72
C SER A 138 2.92 3.27 0.43
N GLN A 139 2.44 2.49 1.40
CA GLN A 139 1.77 2.96 2.60
C GLN A 139 2.73 3.81 3.47
N LEU A 140 3.95 3.34 3.70
CA LEU A 140 4.96 4.11 4.44
C LEU A 140 5.53 5.26 3.60
N MET A 141 5.62 5.11 2.27
CA MET A 141 5.98 6.25 1.40
C MET A 141 4.96 7.39 1.51
N ALA A 142 3.68 7.07 1.65
CA ALA A 142 2.64 8.08 1.84
C ALA A 142 2.79 8.82 3.18
N ALA A 143 3.27 8.16 4.23
CA ALA A 143 3.60 8.81 5.50
C ALA A 143 4.80 9.76 5.38
N ASP A 144 5.80 9.40 4.56
CA ASP A 144 6.91 10.31 4.25
C ASP A 144 6.44 11.53 3.45
N VAL A 145 5.54 11.34 2.48
CA VAL A 145 4.93 12.46 1.73
C VAL A 145 4.11 13.36 2.67
N LEU A 146 3.33 12.77 3.59
CA LEU A 146 2.60 13.56 4.58
C LEU A 146 3.56 14.40 5.45
N ARG A 147 4.71 13.84 5.83
CA ARG A 147 5.75 14.56 6.56
C ARG A 147 6.39 15.69 5.73
N GLU A 148 6.48 15.53 4.40
CA GLU A 148 6.90 16.63 3.51
C GLU A 148 5.90 17.80 3.55
N TRP A 149 4.60 17.51 3.59
CA TRP A 149 3.53 18.53 3.64
C TRP A 149 3.35 19.13 5.03
N HIS A 150 3.53 18.31 6.07
CA HIS A 150 3.38 18.67 7.48
C HIS A 150 4.66 18.31 8.25
N PRO A 151 5.66 19.19 8.32
CA PRO A 151 6.96 18.90 8.94
C PRO A 151 6.91 18.56 10.44
N ASP A 152 5.81 18.85 11.10
CA ASP A 152 5.51 18.46 12.49
C ASP A 152 4.99 17.00 12.59
N PHE A 153 4.58 16.38 11.48
CA PHE A 153 4.12 15.00 11.47
C PHE A 153 5.28 14.04 11.73
N ARG A 154 5.18 13.34 12.85
CA ARG A 154 6.15 12.32 13.26
C ARG A 154 5.51 10.94 13.17
N TRP A 155 6.22 10.00 12.61
CA TRP A 155 5.76 8.64 12.49
C TRP A 155 6.92 7.64 12.54
N THR A 156 6.60 6.39 12.90
CA THR A 156 7.51 5.25 12.86
C THR A 156 6.74 4.00 12.47
N CYS A 157 7.41 3.06 11.80
CA CYS A 157 6.88 1.72 11.56
C CYS A 157 7.30 0.80 12.71
N LYS A 158 6.35 0.05 13.28
CA LYS A 158 6.58 -0.95 14.32
C LYS A 158 6.28 -2.38 13.89
N GLY A 159 5.86 -2.54 12.65
CA GLY A 159 5.66 -3.86 12.04
C GLY A 159 5.23 -3.75 10.58
N TRP A 160 5.86 -4.55 9.73
CA TRP A 160 5.44 -4.73 8.35
C TRP A 160 5.50 -6.21 7.96
N SER A 161 4.59 -6.64 7.07
CA SER A 161 4.47 -8.05 6.71
C SER A 161 4.29 -8.24 5.21
N ASP A 162 5.14 -9.03 4.61
CA ASP A 162 4.98 -9.59 3.26
C ASP A 162 5.73 -10.92 3.17
N ILE A 163 5.36 -11.76 2.18
CA ILE A 163 6.01 -13.06 1.91
C ILE A 163 6.74 -13.09 0.57
N ASP A 164 6.50 -12.10 -0.31
CA ASP A 164 7.20 -12.01 -1.59
C ASP A 164 8.63 -11.50 -1.35
N LYS A 165 9.60 -12.37 -1.58
CA LYS A 165 11.03 -12.05 -1.34
C LYS A 165 11.51 -10.80 -2.07
N TYR A 166 10.97 -10.50 -3.26
CA TYR A 166 11.35 -9.31 -4.02
C TYR A 166 10.69 -8.05 -3.45
N ALA A 167 9.47 -8.19 -2.92
CA ALA A 167 8.79 -7.13 -2.20
C ALA A 167 9.55 -6.79 -0.91
N CYS A 168 9.86 -7.80 -0.09
CA CYS A 168 10.65 -7.64 1.14
C CYS A 168 12.03 -7.01 0.86
N GLN A 169 12.72 -7.45 -0.19
CA GLN A 169 13.98 -6.87 -0.61
C GLN A 169 13.82 -5.39 -0.99
N MET A 170 12.79 -5.05 -1.76
CA MET A 170 12.53 -3.66 -2.16
C MET A 170 12.16 -2.79 -0.96
N HIS A 171 11.33 -3.32 -0.05
CA HIS A 171 11.02 -2.65 1.22
C HIS A 171 12.30 -2.30 2.00
N ASN A 172 13.20 -3.27 2.20
CA ASN A 172 14.45 -3.06 2.93
C ASN A 172 15.41 -2.07 2.24
N LEU A 173 15.34 -1.94 0.92
CA LEU A 173 16.10 -0.94 0.17
C LEU A 173 15.56 0.47 0.39
N VAL A 174 14.24 0.60 0.49
CA VAL A 174 13.58 1.90 0.65
C VAL A 174 13.54 2.33 2.12
N PHE A 175 13.31 1.39 3.01
CA PHE A 175 13.16 1.62 4.46
C PHE A 175 14.14 0.77 5.28
N PRO A 176 15.47 0.93 5.08
CA PRO A 176 16.48 0.13 5.79
C PRO A 176 16.37 0.27 7.32
N GLN A 177 15.88 1.41 7.80
CA GLN A 177 15.66 1.69 9.23
C GLN A 177 14.54 0.84 9.86
N PHE A 178 13.68 0.22 9.05
CA PHE A 178 12.58 -0.64 9.49
C PHE A 178 12.77 -2.11 9.13
N ALA A 179 13.97 -2.50 8.65
CA ALA A 179 14.25 -3.89 8.27
C ALA A 179 14.00 -4.87 9.43
N ASP A 180 14.37 -4.47 10.65
CA ASP A 180 14.19 -5.28 11.87
C ASP A 180 12.72 -5.32 12.36
N CYS A 181 11.83 -4.54 11.75
CA CYS A 181 10.39 -4.56 12.04
C CYS A 181 9.62 -5.59 11.18
N ALA A 182 10.31 -6.42 10.40
CA ALA A 182 9.70 -7.42 9.54
C ALA A 182 8.99 -8.51 10.37
N LEU A 183 7.68 -8.66 10.16
CA LEU A 183 6.84 -9.67 10.83
C LEU A 183 6.73 -10.97 10.01
N GLY A 184 7.10 -10.94 8.72
CA GLY A 184 7.09 -12.10 7.84
C GLY A 184 5.69 -12.52 7.39
N ASP A 185 5.39 -13.80 7.49
CA ASP A 185 4.13 -14.41 7.03
C ASP A 185 2.99 -14.09 8.00
N ILE A 186 1.97 -13.38 7.53
CA ILE A 186 0.81 -12.96 8.35
C ILE A 186 0.11 -14.14 9.07
N THR A 187 0.21 -15.35 8.53
CA THR A 187 -0.40 -16.55 9.14
C THR A 187 0.35 -17.05 10.36
N LYS A 188 1.55 -16.53 10.61
CA LYS A 188 2.46 -16.95 11.68
C LYS A 188 2.75 -15.85 12.70
N ILE A 189 2.19 -14.66 12.50
CA ILE A 189 2.42 -13.54 13.41
C ILE A 189 1.69 -13.77 14.72
N ASP A 190 2.41 -13.68 15.83
CA ASP A 190 1.82 -13.54 17.16
C ASP A 190 1.53 -12.04 17.44
N TRP A 191 0.26 -11.68 17.31
CA TRP A 191 -0.16 -10.29 17.50
C TRP A 191 -0.07 -9.83 18.97
N HIS A 192 -0.05 -10.77 19.94
CA HIS A 192 0.18 -10.44 21.35
C HIS A 192 1.65 -10.06 21.60
N GLU A 193 2.59 -10.73 20.94
CA GLU A 193 4.00 -10.33 20.99
C GLU A 193 4.18 -8.95 20.34
N VAL A 194 3.58 -8.70 19.16
CA VAL A 194 3.59 -7.40 18.51
C VAL A 194 3.04 -6.33 19.45
N LYS A 195 1.89 -6.57 20.09
CA LYS A 195 1.30 -5.64 21.06
C LYS A 195 2.24 -5.37 22.24
N SER A 196 2.87 -6.40 22.75
CA SER A 196 3.82 -6.28 23.88
C SER A 196 5.04 -5.43 23.51
N SER A 197 5.54 -5.56 22.27
CA SER A 197 6.68 -4.77 21.76
C SER A 197 6.37 -3.28 21.61
N LEU A 198 5.10 -2.89 21.62
CA LEU A 198 4.68 -1.48 21.59
C LEU A 198 4.83 -0.77 22.93
N GLU A 199 5.17 -1.48 24.01
CA GLU A 199 5.43 -0.92 25.36
C GLU A 199 4.27 -0.03 25.87
N GLY A 200 3.04 -0.47 25.63
CA GLY A 200 1.82 0.26 26.02
C GLY A 200 1.39 1.38 25.08
N ARG A 201 2.13 1.62 24.00
CA ARG A 201 1.72 2.56 22.95
C ARG A 201 0.63 1.94 22.07
N GLU A 202 -0.21 2.78 21.50
CA GLU A 202 -1.26 2.35 20.58
C GLU A 202 -0.79 2.45 19.13
N VAL A 203 -1.32 1.58 18.27
CA VAL A 203 -1.18 1.70 16.80
C VAL A 203 -2.10 2.82 16.33
N ASP A 204 -1.51 3.86 15.73
CA ASP A 204 -2.30 4.97 15.18
C ASP A 204 -2.92 4.62 13.83
N LEU A 205 -2.17 3.94 12.97
CA LEU A 205 -2.66 3.51 11.68
C LEU A 205 -2.20 2.07 11.36
N PHE A 206 -3.14 1.20 11.09
CA PHE A 206 -2.89 -0.10 10.51
C PHE A 206 -3.43 -0.14 9.07
N THR A 207 -2.54 -0.37 8.09
CA THR A 207 -2.94 -0.43 6.69
C THR A 207 -2.66 -1.79 6.09
N TYR A 208 -3.51 -2.22 5.15
CA TYR A 208 -3.34 -3.50 4.48
C TYR A 208 -4.01 -3.55 3.12
N SER A 209 -3.39 -4.32 2.21
CA SER A 209 -3.88 -4.61 0.85
C SER A 209 -3.95 -6.12 0.66
N SER A 210 -4.99 -6.74 1.23
CA SER A 210 -5.10 -8.21 1.18
C SER A 210 -5.23 -8.72 -0.27
N PRO A 211 -4.72 -9.93 -0.58
CA PRO A 211 -4.76 -10.46 -1.93
C PRO A 211 -6.18 -10.48 -2.52
N CYS A 212 -6.32 -9.94 -3.72
CA CYS A 212 -7.60 -9.85 -4.43
C CYS A 212 -7.78 -10.94 -5.51
N GLN A 213 -6.85 -11.88 -5.63
CA GLN A 213 -6.78 -12.82 -6.77
C GLN A 213 -8.00 -13.72 -6.90
N ASP A 214 -8.66 -14.05 -5.80
CA ASP A 214 -9.83 -14.94 -5.79
C ASP A 214 -11.16 -14.17 -5.82
N ILE A 215 -11.13 -12.84 -5.84
CA ILE A 215 -12.31 -11.98 -5.95
C ILE A 215 -12.27 -11.07 -7.18
N SER A 216 -11.11 -10.82 -7.77
CA SER A 216 -10.98 -9.95 -8.94
C SER A 216 -11.63 -10.58 -10.19
N GLN A 217 -12.05 -9.74 -11.14
CA GLN A 217 -12.61 -10.20 -12.42
C GLN A 217 -11.62 -11.03 -13.24
N ALA A 218 -10.33 -10.77 -13.10
CA ALA A 218 -9.25 -11.52 -13.77
C ALA A 218 -8.86 -12.80 -13.01
N GLY A 219 -9.39 -13.02 -11.80
CA GLY A 219 -9.08 -14.15 -10.93
C GLY A 219 -10.09 -15.28 -11.03
N LYS A 220 -9.89 -16.32 -10.21
CA LYS A 220 -10.76 -17.52 -10.20
C LYS A 220 -12.12 -17.29 -9.53
N GLN A 221 -12.34 -16.15 -8.91
CA GLN A 221 -13.57 -15.77 -8.18
C GLN A 221 -14.04 -16.84 -7.16
N MET A 222 -13.08 -17.47 -6.48
CA MET A 222 -13.34 -18.55 -5.51
C MET A 222 -13.87 -18.03 -4.15
N GLY A 223 -13.82 -16.72 -3.93
CA GLY A 223 -14.36 -16.09 -2.72
C GLY A 223 -13.33 -15.79 -1.64
N LEU A 224 -13.84 -15.26 -0.53
CA LEU A 224 -13.06 -14.85 0.65
C LEU A 224 -13.64 -15.43 1.95
N GLN A 225 -14.29 -16.57 1.89
CA GLN A 225 -14.91 -17.21 3.04
C GLN A 225 -13.88 -17.49 4.14
N GLU A 226 -14.27 -17.28 5.40
CA GLU A 226 -13.45 -17.59 6.57
C GLU A 226 -13.08 -19.07 6.57
N GLY A 227 -11.80 -19.36 6.83
CA GLY A 227 -11.30 -20.74 6.86
C GLY A 227 -11.13 -21.42 5.50
N SER A 228 -11.36 -20.71 4.38
CA SER A 228 -11.06 -21.26 3.05
C SER A 228 -9.55 -21.17 2.75
N ASP A 229 -9.05 -22.08 1.88
CA ASP A 229 -7.65 -22.07 1.42
C ASP A 229 -7.38 -21.03 0.31
N THR A 230 -8.28 -20.06 0.10
CA THR A 230 -8.09 -19.02 -0.89
C THR A 230 -7.15 -17.95 -0.38
N ARG A 231 -6.39 -17.32 -1.28
CA ARG A 231 -5.51 -16.20 -0.89
C ARG A 231 -6.29 -14.99 -0.37
N SER A 232 -7.49 -14.77 -0.91
CA SER A 232 -8.36 -13.68 -0.46
C SER A 232 -8.89 -13.91 0.97
N ALA A 233 -8.93 -15.15 1.45
CA ALA A 233 -9.27 -15.47 2.84
C ALA A 233 -8.20 -15.01 3.85
N LEU A 234 -6.99 -14.63 3.41
CA LEU A 234 -5.99 -14.01 4.30
C LEU A 234 -6.46 -12.68 4.89
N LEU A 235 -7.52 -12.09 4.35
CA LEU A 235 -8.24 -10.97 4.96
C LEU A 235 -8.61 -11.26 6.43
N TRP A 236 -8.99 -12.51 6.76
CA TRP A 236 -9.39 -12.90 8.10
C TRP A 236 -8.23 -12.88 9.10
N ARG A 237 -6.98 -13.01 8.64
CA ARG A 237 -5.79 -12.85 9.51
C ARG A 237 -5.59 -11.41 9.97
N VAL A 238 -6.13 -10.46 9.20
CA VAL A 238 -6.16 -9.04 9.62
C VAL A 238 -7.16 -8.85 10.77
N ALA A 239 -8.28 -9.58 10.78
CA ALA A 239 -9.22 -9.51 11.90
C ALA A 239 -8.56 -9.90 13.22
N ASP A 240 -7.72 -10.95 13.24
CA ASP A 240 -6.96 -11.37 14.43
C ASP A 240 -6.05 -10.22 14.93
N ALA A 241 -5.40 -9.51 13.99
CA ALA A 241 -4.57 -8.34 14.30
C ALA A 241 -5.40 -7.19 14.89
N VAL A 242 -6.53 -6.87 14.28
CA VAL A 242 -7.42 -5.78 14.72
C VAL A 242 -7.97 -6.05 16.11
N GLU A 243 -8.38 -7.28 16.40
CA GLU A 243 -8.91 -7.69 17.71
C GLU A 243 -7.87 -7.45 18.82
N VAL A 244 -6.61 -7.81 18.58
CA VAL A 244 -5.53 -7.69 19.56
C VAL A 244 -5.00 -6.28 19.68
N LEU A 245 -4.69 -5.64 18.54
CA LEU A 245 -3.99 -4.36 18.49
C LEU A 245 -4.93 -3.16 18.70
N ARG A 246 -6.17 -3.25 18.23
CA ARG A 246 -7.18 -2.18 18.26
C ARG A 246 -6.63 -0.85 17.75
N PRO A 247 -6.18 -0.78 16.48
CA PRO A 247 -5.62 0.43 15.93
C PRO A 247 -6.65 1.56 15.91
N LYS A 248 -6.21 2.81 16.03
CA LYS A 248 -7.11 3.98 15.94
C LYS A 248 -7.75 4.09 14.58
N TYR A 249 -6.94 3.89 13.54
CA TYR A 249 -7.38 3.87 12.15
C TYR A 249 -7.00 2.55 11.51
N LEU A 250 -7.93 2.03 10.75
CA LEU A 250 -7.75 0.87 9.91
C LEU A 250 -8.01 1.28 8.45
N LEU A 251 -7.02 1.15 7.60
CA LEU A 251 -7.16 1.46 6.18
C LEU A 251 -6.98 0.19 5.35
N GLN A 252 -8.04 -0.16 4.63
CA GLN A 252 -8.04 -1.27 3.68
C GLN A 252 -8.03 -0.74 2.25
N GLU A 253 -7.13 -1.27 1.43
CA GLU A 253 -7.22 -1.16 -0.03
C GLU A 253 -7.54 -2.52 -0.62
N ASN A 254 -8.44 -2.54 -1.63
CA ASN A 254 -8.73 -3.73 -2.41
C ASN A 254 -9.45 -3.36 -3.71
N VAL A 255 -9.69 -4.36 -4.58
CA VAL A 255 -10.46 -4.16 -5.82
C VAL A 255 -11.94 -3.91 -5.52
N ALA A 256 -12.60 -3.11 -6.37
CA ALA A 256 -14.03 -2.80 -6.21
C ALA A 256 -14.94 -4.04 -6.16
N ALA A 257 -14.48 -5.17 -6.70
CA ALA A 257 -15.22 -6.43 -6.62
C ALA A 257 -15.50 -6.88 -5.18
N LEU A 258 -14.67 -6.49 -4.19
CA LEU A 258 -14.86 -6.83 -2.77
C LEU A 258 -16.23 -6.38 -2.26
N VAL A 259 -16.67 -5.21 -2.67
CA VAL A 259 -17.99 -4.63 -2.30
C VAL A 259 -19.11 -4.96 -3.28
N SER A 260 -18.87 -5.90 -4.20
CA SER A 260 -19.92 -6.38 -5.12
C SER A 260 -20.96 -7.24 -4.39
N GLN A 261 -22.17 -7.35 -4.96
CA GLN A 261 -23.23 -8.19 -4.40
C GLN A 261 -22.80 -9.63 -4.12
N LYS A 262 -21.84 -10.15 -4.90
CA LYS A 262 -21.32 -11.52 -4.75
C LYS A 262 -20.49 -11.70 -3.48
N PHE A 263 -19.64 -10.75 -3.14
CA PHE A 263 -18.66 -10.88 -2.04
C PHE A 263 -19.03 -10.05 -0.81
N MET A 264 -19.92 -9.08 -0.95
CA MET A 264 -20.38 -8.24 0.15
C MET A 264 -20.87 -9.02 1.38
N PRO A 265 -21.60 -10.15 1.25
CA PRO A 265 -22.05 -10.90 2.42
C PRO A 265 -20.91 -11.46 3.30
N ASP A 266 -19.81 -11.89 2.68
CA ASP A 266 -18.64 -12.37 3.42
C ASP A 266 -17.81 -11.19 3.95
N PHE A 267 -17.72 -10.10 3.19
CA PHE A 267 -17.04 -8.90 3.63
C PHE A 267 -17.79 -8.23 4.79
N GLN A 268 -19.14 -8.23 4.78
CA GLN A 268 -19.93 -7.72 5.90
C GLN A 268 -19.66 -8.49 7.19
N LYS A 269 -19.55 -9.83 7.14
CA LYS A 269 -19.16 -10.62 8.32
C LYS A 269 -17.80 -10.22 8.89
N TRP A 270 -16.88 -9.83 8.00
CA TRP A 270 -15.57 -9.32 8.43
C TRP A 270 -15.69 -7.93 9.08
N LEU A 271 -16.54 -7.05 8.54
CA LEU A 271 -16.80 -5.73 9.13
C LEU A 271 -17.49 -5.80 10.48
N ASP A 272 -18.28 -6.85 10.72
CA ASP A 272 -19.04 -7.06 11.97
C ASP A 272 -18.17 -7.66 13.11
N LYS A 273 -16.94 -8.07 12.80
CA LYS A 273 -15.94 -8.50 13.79
C LYS A 273 -15.20 -7.33 14.42
#